data_0e562ba384a8893eb1d2d79113051e7e
#
_entry.id   0e562ba384a8893eb1d2d79113051e7e
#
_cell.length_a   1.000
_cell.length_b   1.000
_cell.length_c   1.000
_cell.angle_alpha   90.00
_cell.angle_beta   90.00
_cell.angle_gamma   90.00
#
_symmetry.space_group_name_H-M   'P 1'
#
loop_
_entity.id
_entity.type
_entity.pdbx_description
1 polymer ?
#
loop_
_entity_poly.entity_id
_entity_poly.type
_entity_poly.pdbx_seq_one_letter_code
_entity_poly.pdbx_strand_id
1 'polypeptide(L)'
;MHMKLTIAAIAVPAAVILLVLAAPGSPAFPQRAAGTVSANDVHIGVLGLFHPREFMVSTVAGTALVIQADEERIVLEQSSGIQTARVRIDGNAVVLMAGVNTVRAATLVIKGRRNEPVNFVLAVPDKFSRHYRGTLEIKPAAGELLAVVAMDRETAVASVVAAESTPGTPLEALKAQAVAARSYLIVGSGRHRDFDACDTTHCQFLREPPAPDSAVAKAVAATRGLVLAYDSRPFAAMYTRSCGGQTHTPAELNLPPATYPYYSVECEYCRAHPARWISRISAKDATALHSSDESARLKLVRRLGWSAVPSNDFIIKKENRASILEGTGRGHGIGLCQSGARAMAEKGAGFRQILSHYYPNTALVDL
;
A
#
# COMPACT_ATOMS: atom_id res chain seq x y z
N MET A 1 85.28 10.93 -36.01
CA MET A 1 84.75 12.29 -35.72
C MET A 1 83.25 12.24 -35.90
N HIS A 2 82.54 11.89 -34.82
CA HIS A 2 81.08 11.70 -34.91
C HIS A 2 80.32 12.85 -34.19
N MET A 3 79.59 13.57 -34.97
CA MET A 3 78.78 14.72 -34.54
C MET A 3 77.39 14.19 -34.07
N LYS A 4 77.11 14.36 -32.79
CA LYS A 4 75.81 14.01 -32.21
C LYS A 4 74.84 15.17 -32.42
N LEU A 5 73.81 14.95 -33.15
CA LEU A 5 72.65 15.88 -33.30
C LEU A 5 71.71 15.64 -32.14
N THR A 6 71.45 16.66 -31.32
CA THR A 6 70.50 16.65 -30.23
C THR A 6 69.18 17.27 -30.76
N ILE A 7 68.13 16.48 -30.81
CA ILE A 7 66.78 16.95 -31.19
C ILE A 7 66.05 17.27 -29.90
N ALA A 8 65.71 18.57 -29.71
CA ALA A 8 64.86 19.01 -28.61
C ALA A 8 63.38 18.74 -28.97
N ALA A 9 62.71 17.97 -28.13
CA ALA A 9 61.27 17.72 -28.27
C ALA A 9 60.49 18.86 -27.58
N ILE A 10 59.68 19.56 -28.33
CA ILE A 10 58.73 20.58 -27.84
C ILE A 10 57.47 19.83 -27.42
N ALA A 11 57.14 19.85 -26.15
CA ALA A 11 55.88 19.30 -25.61
C ALA A 11 54.78 20.33 -25.77
N VAL A 12 53.73 19.97 -26.53
CA VAL A 12 52.47 20.73 -26.64
C VAL A 12 51.52 20.16 -25.61
N PRO A 13 50.89 20.96 -24.73
CA PRO A 13 49.90 20.44 -23.79
C PRO A 13 48.58 20.22 -24.54
N ALA A 14 48.10 18.99 -24.59
CA ALA A 14 46.75 18.66 -25.04
C ALA A 14 45.71 19.09 -23.99
N ALA A 15 45.00 20.16 -24.27
CA ALA A 15 43.81 20.55 -23.52
C ALA A 15 42.70 19.55 -23.79
N VAL A 16 42.39 18.68 -22.82
CA VAL A 16 41.21 17.80 -22.86
C VAL A 16 40.00 18.66 -22.57
N ILE A 17 39.22 18.99 -23.61
CA ILE A 17 37.90 19.55 -23.46
C ILE A 17 36.93 18.44 -23.06
N LEU A 18 36.57 18.41 -21.78
CA LEU A 18 35.54 17.52 -21.26
C LEU A 18 34.18 18.06 -21.71
N LEU A 19 33.65 17.53 -22.80
CA LEU A 19 32.25 17.79 -23.20
C LEU A 19 31.34 17.06 -22.23
N VAL A 20 30.82 17.79 -21.23
CA VAL A 20 29.71 17.29 -20.38
C VAL A 20 28.45 17.29 -21.24
N LEU A 21 28.11 16.13 -21.79
CA LEU A 21 26.81 15.88 -22.38
C LEU A 21 25.78 15.90 -21.23
N ALA A 22 25.07 17.02 -21.11
CA ALA A 22 23.89 17.08 -20.25
C ALA A 22 22.88 16.05 -20.74
N ALA A 23 22.62 15.02 -19.93
CA ALA A 23 21.52 14.10 -20.16
C ALA A 23 20.22 14.89 -20.20
N PRO A 24 19.27 14.57 -21.11
CA PRO A 24 17.99 15.24 -21.13
C PRO A 24 17.31 15.04 -19.78
N GLY A 25 17.01 16.15 -19.08
CA GLY A 25 16.40 16.17 -17.78
C GLY A 25 15.13 15.33 -17.78
N SER A 26 15.04 14.40 -16.85
CA SER A 26 13.79 13.72 -16.52
C SER A 26 12.70 14.78 -16.33
N PRO A 27 11.50 14.60 -16.88
CA PRO A 27 10.44 15.57 -16.70
C PRO A 27 10.20 15.77 -15.19
N ALA A 28 10.40 17.01 -14.73
CA ALA A 28 10.05 17.39 -13.37
C ALA A 28 8.55 17.14 -13.19
N PHE A 29 8.20 16.19 -12.33
CA PHE A 29 6.80 16.00 -11.93
C PHE A 29 6.29 17.29 -11.30
N PRO A 30 5.08 17.75 -11.62
CA PRO A 30 4.51 18.94 -11.01
C PRO A 30 4.47 18.73 -9.49
N GLN A 31 5.16 19.61 -8.75
CA GLN A 31 5.09 19.63 -7.31
C GLN A 31 3.64 19.88 -6.90
N ARG A 32 3.12 19.00 -6.04
CA ARG A 32 1.81 19.12 -5.43
C ARG A 32 1.68 20.48 -4.73
N ALA A 33 0.58 21.19 -4.95
CA ALA A 33 0.28 22.43 -4.23
C ALA A 33 0.30 22.14 -2.72
N ALA A 34 1.13 22.88 -1.99
CA ALA A 34 1.32 22.71 -0.56
C ALA A 34 0.09 23.25 0.22
N GLY A 35 -0.93 22.40 0.39
CA GLY A 35 -1.75 22.50 1.58
C GLY A 35 -0.88 22.10 2.78
N THR A 36 -1.17 22.58 3.99
CA THR A 36 -0.45 22.29 5.23
C THR A 36 -0.51 20.80 5.57
N VAL A 37 0.28 19.98 4.87
CA VAL A 37 0.44 18.56 5.08
C VAL A 37 1.63 18.38 6.02
N SER A 38 1.42 17.70 7.14
CA SER A 38 2.49 17.32 8.03
C SER A 38 3.49 16.41 7.28
N ALA A 39 4.78 16.54 7.57
CA ALA A 39 5.81 15.66 7.03
C ALA A 39 5.56 14.17 7.38
N ASN A 40 4.67 13.90 8.33
CA ASN A 40 4.28 12.57 8.76
C ASN A 40 3.00 12.04 8.09
N ASP A 41 2.33 12.82 7.25
CA ASP A 41 1.11 12.37 6.57
C ASP A 41 1.44 11.51 5.35
N VAL A 42 0.58 10.55 5.09
CA VAL A 42 0.55 9.73 3.88
C VAL A 42 -0.76 9.96 3.14
N HIS A 43 -0.69 9.99 1.82
CA HIS A 43 -1.85 10.21 0.95
C HIS A 43 -2.33 8.86 0.42
N ILE A 44 -3.52 8.47 0.83
CA ILE A 44 -4.12 7.19 0.44
C ILE A 44 -5.24 7.44 -0.57
N GLY A 45 -5.07 6.94 -1.79
CA GLY A 45 -6.15 6.88 -2.78
C GLY A 45 -7.18 5.85 -2.35
N VAL A 46 -8.42 6.29 -2.17
CA VAL A 46 -9.52 5.44 -1.67
C VAL A 46 -10.61 5.28 -2.71
N LEU A 47 -11.43 4.23 -2.56
CA LEU A 47 -12.55 3.90 -3.46
C LEU A 47 -12.13 3.50 -4.90
N GLY A 48 -10.85 3.40 -5.22
CA GLY A 48 -10.36 3.14 -6.59
C GLY A 48 -10.88 1.83 -7.21
N LEU A 49 -11.23 0.82 -6.41
CA LEU A 49 -11.85 -0.43 -6.91
C LEU A 49 -13.25 -0.24 -7.48
N PHE A 50 -13.93 0.82 -7.09
CA PHE A 50 -15.33 1.06 -7.48
C PHE A 50 -15.45 1.97 -8.70
N HIS A 51 -14.37 2.62 -9.13
CA HIS A 51 -14.38 3.60 -10.23
C HIS A 51 -15.53 4.59 -10.06
N PRO A 52 -15.64 5.28 -8.90
CA PRO A 52 -16.86 5.97 -8.54
C PRO A 52 -17.07 7.23 -9.37
N ARG A 53 -18.25 7.36 -9.95
CA ARG A 53 -18.72 8.61 -10.55
C ARG A 53 -19.59 9.41 -9.56
N GLU A 54 -19.99 8.75 -8.47
CA GLU A 54 -20.76 9.31 -7.37
C GLU A 54 -20.48 8.52 -6.09
N PHE A 55 -20.43 9.22 -4.96
CA PHE A 55 -20.42 8.64 -3.61
C PHE A 55 -20.94 9.62 -2.57
N MET A 56 -21.16 9.12 -1.37
CA MET A 56 -21.64 9.91 -0.22
C MET A 56 -20.49 10.18 0.74
N VAL A 57 -20.50 11.39 1.33
CA VAL A 57 -19.64 11.78 2.45
C VAL A 57 -20.54 12.12 3.62
N SER A 58 -20.30 11.51 4.78
CA SER A 58 -21.12 11.73 5.99
C SER A 58 -20.27 12.05 7.20
N THR A 59 -20.83 12.80 8.13
CA THR A 59 -20.26 13.04 9.46
C THR A 59 -20.33 11.76 10.30
N VAL A 60 -19.43 11.67 11.28
CA VAL A 60 -19.56 10.74 12.40
C VAL A 60 -20.17 11.48 13.58
N ALA A 61 -20.89 10.79 14.45
CA ALA A 61 -21.52 11.40 15.63
C ALA A 61 -20.51 12.25 16.43
N GLY A 62 -20.90 13.47 16.78
CA GLY A 62 -20.07 14.44 17.49
C GLY A 62 -19.00 15.12 16.64
N THR A 63 -18.96 14.91 15.32
CA THR A 63 -18.03 15.59 14.41
C THR A 63 -18.75 16.57 13.48
N ALA A 64 -18.00 17.58 13.03
CA ALA A 64 -18.42 18.48 11.96
C ALA A 64 -17.40 18.41 10.82
N LEU A 65 -17.89 18.29 9.57
CA LEU A 65 -17.08 18.35 8.37
C LEU A 65 -17.19 19.73 7.74
N VAL A 66 -16.06 20.36 7.52
CA VAL A 66 -15.98 21.59 6.72
C VAL A 66 -15.50 21.22 5.34
N ILE A 67 -16.34 21.47 4.35
CA ILE A 67 -16.09 21.24 2.94
C ILE A 67 -15.75 22.57 2.30
N GLN A 68 -14.52 22.70 1.84
CA GLN A 68 -14.08 23.80 1.01
C GLN A 68 -14.24 23.41 -0.46
N ALA A 69 -15.05 24.15 -1.19
CA ALA A 69 -15.34 23.95 -2.61
C ALA A 69 -14.94 25.24 -3.34
N ASP A 70 -13.71 25.30 -3.82
CA ASP A 70 -13.07 26.52 -4.30
C ASP A 70 -13.18 27.64 -3.23
N GLU A 71 -13.92 28.72 -3.46
CA GLU A 71 -14.14 29.82 -2.50
C GLU A 71 -15.34 29.56 -1.55
N GLU A 72 -16.20 28.60 -1.86
CA GLU A 72 -17.38 28.31 -1.05
C GLU A 72 -17.06 27.35 0.10
N ARG A 73 -17.75 27.56 1.22
CA ARG A 73 -17.61 26.76 2.44
C ARG A 73 -18.93 26.22 2.89
N ILE A 74 -19.04 24.88 2.99
CA ILE A 74 -20.22 24.15 3.47
C ILE A 74 -19.85 23.40 4.73
N VAL A 75 -20.75 23.34 5.70
CA VAL A 75 -20.57 22.60 6.94
C VAL A 75 -21.61 21.49 7.04
N LEU A 76 -21.15 20.25 7.20
CA LEU A 76 -21.99 19.12 7.55
C LEU A 76 -21.87 18.87 9.06
N GLU A 77 -22.98 18.88 9.75
CA GLU A 77 -23.02 18.61 11.19
C GLU A 77 -24.44 18.29 11.66
N GLN A 78 -24.55 17.64 12.81
CA GLN A 78 -25.84 17.27 13.39
C GLN A 78 -26.70 18.48 13.74
N SER A 79 -26.09 19.55 14.24
CA SER A 79 -26.82 20.76 14.67
C SER A 79 -27.47 21.52 13.50
N SER A 80 -26.93 21.42 12.30
CA SER A 80 -27.52 22.03 11.08
C SER A 80 -28.57 21.14 10.41
N GLY A 81 -28.73 19.89 10.86
CA GLY A 81 -29.59 18.90 10.23
C GLY A 81 -29.00 18.31 8.93
N ILE A 82 -27.82 18.77 8.50
CA ILE A 82 -27.16 18.29 7.28
C ILE A 82 -25.93 17.47 7.68
N GLN A 83 -26.07 16.15 7.66
CA GLN A 83 -25.01 15.23 8.07
C GLN A 83 -24.34 14.49 6.90
N THR A 84 -24.94 14.58 5.71
CA THR A 84 -24.49 13.83 4.53
C THR A 84 -24.51 14.73 3.31
N ALA A 85 -23.51 14.60 2.48
CA ALA A 85 -23.44 15.21 1.16
C ALA A 85 -23.24 14.13 0.10
N ARG A 86 -23.89 14.32 -1.05
CA ARG A 86 -23.67 13.54 -2.27
C ARG A 86 -22.61 14.26 -3.10
N VAL A 87 -21.62 13.53 -3.56
CA VAL A 87 -20.54 14.03 -4.43
C VAL A 87 -20.62 13.28 -5.74
N ARG A 88 -20.73 13.99 -6.87
CA ARG A 88 -20.73 13.40 -8.21
C ARG A 88 -19.79 14.14 -9.15
N ILE A 89 -19.33 13.44 -10.18
CA ILE A 89 -18.58 14.07 -11.27
C ILE A 89 -19.50 14.72 -12.28
N ASP A 90 -19.09 15.87 -12.83
CA ASP A 90 -19.76 16.56 -13.90
C ASP A 90 -18.73 17.18 -14.86
N GLY A 91 -18.39 16.45 -15.92
CA GLY A 91 -17.27 16.80 -16.80
C GLY A 91 -15.94 16.84 -16.04
N ASN A 92 -15.30 17.99 -16.03
CA ASN A 92 -14.05 18.26 -15.33
C ASN A 92 -14.26 18.95 -13.97
N ALA A 93 -15.44 18.82 -13.38
CA ALA A 93 -15.77 19.40 -12.08
C ALA A 93 -16.40 18.35 -11.16
N VAL A 94 -16.38 18.68 -9.89
CA VAL A 94 -17.10 17.94 -8.82
C VAL A 94 -18.34 18.74 -8.46
N VAL A 95 -19.48 18.07 -8.35
CA VAL A 95 -20.72 18.64 -7.84
C VAL A 95 -21.01 18.04 -6.47
N LEU A 96 -21.12 18.91 -5.48
CA LEU A 96 -21.53 18.59 -4.13
C LEU A 96 -22.99 18.98 -3.91
N MET A 97 -23.77 18.09 -3.37
CA MET A 97 -25.16 18.34 -2.97
C MET A 97 -25.33 18.02 -1.47
N ALA A 98 -25.66 19.04 -0.67
CA ALA A 98 -25.81 18.96 0.77
C ALA A 98 -27.06 19.72 1.23
N GLY A 99 -28.12 18.99 1.59
CA GLY A 99 -29.44 19.57 1.84
C GLY A 99 -29.97 20.31 0.61
N VAL A 100 -30.23 21.61 0.74
CA VAL A 100 -30.70 22.48 -0.36
C VAL A 100 -29.52 23.08 -1.16
N ASN A 101 -28.31 22.96 -0.68
CA ASN A 101 -27.12 23.55 -1.31
C ASN A 101 -26.58 22.63 -2.41
N THR A 102 -26.29 23.21 -3.56
CA THR A 102 -25.57 22.54 -4.64
C THR A 102 -24.43 23.45 -5.09
N VAL A 103 -23.22 22.92 -5.03
CA VAL A 103 -21.99 23.65 -5.38
C VAL A 103 -21.23 22.86 -6.43
N ARG A 104 -20.65 23.60 -7.40
CA ARG A 104 -19.79 23.03 -8.45
C ARG A 104 -18.40 23.62 -8.30
N ALA A 105 -17.38 22.77 -8.14
CA ALA A 105 -16.01 23.16 -7.89
C ALA A 105 -15.01 22.31 -8.70
N ALA A 106 -13.80 22.80 -8.88
CA ALA A 106 -12.71 22.00 -9.45
C ALA A 106 -12.22 20.92 -8.48
N THR A 107 -12.20 21.24 -7.19
CA THR A 107 -11.73 20.35 -6.11
C THR A 107 -12.54 20.60 -4.83
N LEU A 108 -12.79 19.54 -4.08
CA LEU A 108 -13.33 19.63 -2.74
C LEU A 108 -12.24 19.21 -1.73
N VAL A 109 -12.09 19.99 -0.65
CA VAL A 109 -11.24 19.63 0.49
C VAL A 109 -12.09 19.57 1.74
N ILE A 110 -12.06 18.43 2.44
CA ILE A 110 -12.88 18.16 3.61
C ILE A 110 -12.00 17.95 4.84
N LYS A 111 -12.26 18.70 5.90
CA LYS A 111 -11.50 18.69 7.16
C LYS A 111 -12.37 19.13 8.34
N GLY A 112 -11.82 19.13 9.53
CA GLY A 112 -12.48 19.63 10.73
C GLY A 112 -12.58 21.16 10.76
N ARG A 113 -13.28 21.69 11.74
CA ARG A 113 -13.56 23.14 11.86
C ARG A 113 -12.31 24.01 12.00
N ARG A 114 -11.24 23.48 12.62
CA ARG A 114 -9.96 24.15 12.86
C ARG A 114 -8.87 23.72 11.86
N ASN A 115 -9.30 23.21 10.68
CA ASN A 115 -8.42 22.65 9.67
C ASN A 115 -7.69 21.35 10.07
N GLU A 116 -8.14 20.67 11.14
CA GLU A 116 -7.60 19.42 11.64
C GLU A 116 -8.11 18.21 10.84
N PRO A 117 -7.37 17.07 10.87
CA PRO A 117 -7.86 15.78 10.42
C PRO A 117 -9.12 15.37 11.20
N VAL A 118 -10.14 14.87 10.50
CA VAL A 118 -11.45 14.56 11.08
C VAL A 118 -11.90 13.15 10.71
N ASN A 119 -12.79 12.57 11.52
CA ASN A 119 -13.45 11.31 11.20
C ASN A 119 -14.64 11.56 10.26
N PHE A 120 -14.76 10.76 9.22
CA PHE A 120 -15.86 10.80 8.25
C PHE A 120 -16.15 9.42 7.68
N VAL A 121 -17.30 9.28 7.05
CA VAL A 121 -17.70 8.06 6.34
C VAL A 121 -17.75 8.35 4.84
N LEU A 122 -17.17 7.46 4.04
CA LEU A 122 -17.41 7.40 2.60
C LEU A 122 -18.26 6.19 2.26
N ALA A 123 -19.27 6.38 1.42
CA ALA A 123 -20.14 5.30 0.99
C ALA A 123 -20.41 5.38 -0.51
N VAL A 124 -20.18 4.28 -1.21
CA VAL A 124 -20.68 4.05 -2.57
C VAL A 124 -22.01 3.30 -2.42
N PRO A 125 -23.16 3.88 -2.84
CA PRO A 125 -24.45 3.27 -2.63
C PRO A 125 -24.49 1.80 -3.04
N ASP A 126 -25.14 0.97 -2.23
CA ASP A 126 -25.33 -0.48 -2.40
C ASP A 126 -24.04 -1.33 -2.54
N LYS A 127 -22.87 -0.73 -2.38
CA LYS A 127 -21.58 -1.43 -2.56
C LYS A 127 -20.67 -1.37 -1.32
N PHE A 128 -20.58 -0.22 -0.67
CA PHE A 128 -19.48 0.02 0.26
C PHE A 128 -19.81 1.16 1.23
N SER A 129 -19.38 1.01 2.47
CA SER A 129 -19.36 2.09 3.47
C SER A 129 -18.16 1.87 4.41
N ARG A 130 -17.39 2.92 4.66
CA ARG A 130 -16.20 2.83 5.52
C ARG A 130 -15.88 4.16 6.21
N HIS A 131 -15.43 4.04 7.46
CA HIS A 131 -14.89 5.15 8.23
C HIS A 131 -13.44 5.42 7.85
N TYR A 132 -13.10 6.71 7.77
CA TYR A 132 -11.74 7.21 7.59
C TYR A 132 -11.46 8.32 8.60
N ARG A 133 -10.18 8.56 8.85
CA ARG A 133 -9.69 9.69 9.64
C ARG A 133 -8.60 10.41 8.89
N GLY A 134 -8.77 11.69 8.60
CA GLY A 134 -7.79 12.48 7.85
C GLY A 134 -8.39 13.75 7.26
N THR A 135 -7.69 14.29 6.29
CA THR A 135 -8.21 15.32 5.37
C THR A 135 -8.52 14.65 4.04
N LEU A 136 -9.71 14.87 3.50
CA LEU A 136 -10.13 14.28 2.22
C LEU A 136 -10.08 15.31 1.12
N GLU A 137 -9.35 15.01 0.04
CA GLU A 137 -9.39 15.74 -1.22
C GLU A 137 -10.17 14.93 -2.28
N ILE A 138 -11.05 15.60 -3.02
CA ILE A 138 -11.85 14.99 -4.09
C ILE A 138 -11.71 15.85 -5.33
N LYS A 139 -11.32 15.24 -6.45
CA LYS A 139 -11.21 15.90 -7.76
C LYS A 139 -11.60 14.96 -8.88
N PRO A 140 -11.98 15.47 -10.06
CA PRO A 140 -12.19 14.62 -11.22
C PRO A 140 -10.84 14.11 -11.77
N ALA A 141 -10.80 12.84 -12.16
CA ALA A 141 -9.66 12.25 -12.84
C ALA A 141 -10.13 11.11 -13.77
N ALA A 142 -9.74 11.17 -15.04
CA ALA A 142 -10.05 10.15 -16.05
C ALA A 142 -11.54 9.74 -16.14
N GLY A 143 -12.46 10.69 -15.92
CA GLY A 143 -13.91 10.45 -15.98
C GLY A 143 -14.53 9.88 -14.71
N GLU A 144 -13.77 9.80 -13.62
CA GLU A 144 -14.14 9.30 -12.30
C GLU A 144 -13.85 10.34 -11.22
N LEU A 145 -14.33 10.09 -10.00
CA LEU A 145 -13.94 10.85 -8.82
C LEU A 145 -12.68 10.22 -8.21
N LEU A 146 -11.60 10.96 -8.17
CA LEU A 146 -10.42 10.62 -7.39
C LEU A 146 -10.60 11.16 -5.97
N ALA A 147 -10.65 10.26 -5.00
CA ALA A 147 -10.71 10.57 -3.58
C ALA A 147 -9.37 10.20 -2.91
N VAL A 148 -8.73 11.16 -2.26
CA VAL A 148 -7.44 10.99 -1.59
C VAL A 148 -7.57 11.43 -0.13
N VAL A 149 -7.24 10.53 0.80
CA VAL A 149 -7.21 10.83 2.23
C VAL A 149 -5.78 11.07 2.67
N ALA A 150 -5.46 12.31 3.06
CA ALA A 150 -4.23 12.60 3.79
C ALA A 150 -4.44 12.24 5.27
N MET A 151 -3.69 11.27 5.77
CA MET A 151 -3.79 10.80 7.16
C MET A 151 -2.42 10.63 7.81
N ASP A 152 -2.39 10.79 9.13
CA ASP A 152 -1.19 10.48 9.91
C ASP A 152 -0.71 9.06 9.62
N ARG A 153 0.59 8.90 9.46
CA ARG A 153 1.22 7.63 9.07
C ARG A 153 0.89 6.50 10.04
N GLU A 154 0.90 6.76 11.34
CA GLU A 154 0.60 5.73 12.34
C GLU A 154 -0.88 5.33 12.30
N THR A 155 -1.76 6.26 11.98
CA THR A 155 -3.17 5.97 11.71
C THR A 155 -3.32 5.06 10.50
N ALA A 156 -2.59 5.32 9.41
CA ALA A 156 -2.58 4.46 8.23
C ALA A 156 -2.03 3.07 8.54
N VAL A 157 -0.90 2.98 9.27
CA VAL A 157 -0.32 1.69 9.71
C VAL A 157 -1.33 0.92 10.57
N ALA A 158 -1.99 1.57 11.53
CA ALA A 158 -2.98 0.93 12.37
C ALA A 158 -4.17 0.39 11.55
N SER A 159 -4.62 1.15 10.57
CA SER A 159 -5.70 0.76 9.65
C SER A 159 -5.32 -0.44 8.77
N VAL A 160 -4.06 -0.51 8.31
CA VAL A 160 -3.51 -1.66 7.58
C VAL A 160 -3.42 -2.89 8.50
N VAL A 161 -2.82 -2.76 9.68
CA VAL A 161 -2.68 -3.88 10.63
C VAL A 161 -4.03 -4.42 11.06
N ALA A 162 -5.03 -3.54 11.30
CA ALA A 162 -6.39 -3.96 11.60
C ALA A 162 -7.05 -4.73 10.46
N ALA A 163 -6.79 -4.33 9.20
CA ALA A 163 -7.32 -4.98 8.02
C ALA A 163 -6.71 -6.36 7.75
N GLU A 164 -5.40 -6.47 7.95
CA GLU A 164 -4.59 -7.64 7.59
C GLU A 164 -4.50 -8.68 8.70
N SER A 165 -4.76 -8.30 9.95
CA SER A 165 -4.67 -9.23 11.09
C SER A 165 -5.99 -9.94 11.38
N THR A 166 -5.90 -11.16 11.90
CA THR A 166 -7.07 -11.89 12.41
C THR A 166 -7.37 -11.52 13.86
N PRO A 167 -8.63 -11.60 14.29
CA PRO A 167 -8.98 -11.49 15.70
C PRO A 167 -8.16 -12.45 16.57
N GLY A 168 -7.73 -11.99 17.75
CA GLY A 168 -6.92 -12.78 18.66
C GLY A 168 -5.45 -12.96 18.25
N THR A 169 -4.94 -12.19 17.27
CA THR A 169 -3.50 -12.18 16.97
C THR A 169 -2.70 -11.63 18.15
N PRO A 170 -1.66 -12.36 18.64
CA PRO A 170 -0.83 -11.93 19.76
C PRO A 170 -0.16 -10.58 19.53
N LEU A 171 0.05 -9.82 20.61
CA LEU A 171 0.61 -8.47 20.56
C LEU A 171 1.97 -8.42 19.84
N GLU A 172 2.85 -9.37 20.07
CA GLU A 172 4.18 -9.40 19.43
C GLU A 172 4.09 -9.66 17.92
N ALA A 173 3.13 -10.47 17.47
CA ALA A 173 2.87 -10.63 16.03
C ALA A 173 2.28 -9.36 15.40
N LEU A 174 1.39 -8.66 16.12
CA LEU A 174 0.87 -7.35 15.70
C LEU A 174 1.98 -6.28 15.62
N LYS A 175 2.92 -6.28 16.57
CA LYS A 175 4.10 -5.39 16.53
C LYS A 175 4.98 -5.67 15.31
N ALA A 176 5.27 -6.95 15.02
CA ALA A 176 6.03 -7.34 13.83
C ALA A 176 5.31 -6.91 12.55
N GLN A 177 3.99 -7.11 12.47
CA GLN A 177 3.18 -6.67 11.34
C GLN A 177 3.18 -5.14 11.20
N ALA A 178 3.12 -4.38 12.31
CA ALA A 178 3.14 -2.92 12.28
C ALA A 178 4.46 -2.37 11.73
N VAL A 179 5.59 -2.94 12.12
CA VAL A 179 6.91 -2.56 11.58
C VAL A 179 6.99 -2.89 10.08
N ALA A 180 6.56 -4.08 9.66
CA ALA A 180 6.57 -4.46 8.25
C ALA A 180 5.65 -3.55 7.42
N ALA A 181 4.43 -3.31 7.87
CA ALA A 181 3.47 -2.43 7.19
C ALA A 181 3.98 -0.99 7.07
N ARG A 182 4.61 -0.46 8.12
CA ARG A 182 5.21 0.88 8.11
C ARG A 182 6.37 0.97 7.13
N SER A 183 7.29 -0.01 7.13
CA SER A 183 8.40 -0.08 6.19
C SER A 183 7.92 -0.13 4.74
N TYR A 184 6.89 -0.91 4.47
CA TYR A 184 6.30 -0.99 3.14
C TYR A 184 5.66 0.34 2.71
N LEU A 185 4.91 0.99 3.61
CA LEU A 185 4.19 2.22 3.32
C LEU A 185 5.15 3.38 2.99
N ILE A 186 6.26 3.48 3.72
CA ILE A 186 7.25 4.54 3.54
C ILE A 186 8.02 4.41 2.23
N VAL A 187 8.45 3.19 1.90
CA VAL A 187 9.26 2.94 0.70
C VAL A 187 8.39 2.73 -0.53
N GLY A 188 7.16 2.27 -0.36
CA GLY A 188 6.22 1.99 -1.43
C GLY A 188 5.57 3.23 -2.05
N SER A 189 5.86 4.45 -1.57
CA SER A 189 5.40 5.70 -2.16
C SER A 189 5.95 5.89 -3.58
N GLY A 190 5.15 6.55 -4.45
CA GLY A 190 5.55 6.80 -5.85
C GLY A 190 5.05 5.75 -6.87
N ARG A 191 4.31 4.74 -6.46
CA ARG A 191 3.64 3.80 -7.39
C ARG A 191 2.44 4.42 -8.11
N HIS A 192 1.89 5.47 -7.55
CA HIS A 192 0.76 6.21 -8.07
C HIS A 192 1.16 7.65 -8.34
N ARG A 193 0.54 8.25 -9.36
CA ARG A 193 0.82 9.62 -9.76
C ARG A 193 0.27 10.66 -8.77
N ASP A 194 -0.92 10.40 -8.22
CA ASP A 194 -1.69 11.39 -7.48
C ASP A 194 -1.72 11.15 -5.96
N PHE A 195 -1.20 10.02 -5.48
CA PHE A 195 -1.18 9.63 -4.07
C PHE A 195 -0.04 8.63 -3.78
N ASP A 196 0.26 8.36 -2.52
CA ASP A 196 1.39 7.52 -2.11
C ASP A 196 1.05 6.03 -2.18
N ALA A 197 -0.13 5.65 -1.71
CA ALA A 197 -0.62 4.26 -1.71
C ALA A 197 -2.13 4.21 -1.92
N CYS A 198 -2.67 3.07 -2.36
CA CYS A 198 -4.11 2.83 -2.42
C CYS A 198 -4.58 1.93 -1.27
N ASP A 199 -5.88 1.98 -0.97
CA ASP A 199 -6.54 1.21 0.10
C ASP A 199 -6.84 -0.25 -0.28
N THR A 200 -6.17 -0.77 -1.32
CA THR A 200 -6.40 -2.11 -1.87
C THR A 200 -5.18 -3.00 -1.72
N THR A 201 -5.32 -4.29 -1.98
CA THR A 201 -4.22 -5.26 -2.01
C THR A 201 -3.15 -4.99 -3.09
N HIS A 202 -3.33 -3.98 -3.94
CA HIS A 202 -2.27 -3.52 -4.85
C HIS A 202 -1.12 -2.87 -4.08
N CYS A 203 -1.43 -2.10 -3.02
CA CYS A 203 -0.46 -1.54 -2.08
C CYS A 203 -0.54 -2.30 -0.75
N GLN A 204 -1.48 -1.90 0.11
CA GLN A 204 -1.80 -2.59 1.36
C GLN A 204 -3.29 -2.44 1.62
N PHE A 205 -3.95 -3.54 2.01
CA PHE A 205 -5.37 -3.48 2.32
C PHE A 205 -5.60 -2.63 3.57
N LEU A 206 -6.40 -1.58 3.45
CA LEU A 206 -6.66 -0.62 4.52
C LEU A 206 -8.15 -0.63 4.87
N ARG A 207 -8.46 -0.65 6.17
CA ARG A 207 -9.81 -0.51 6.73
C ARG A 207 -9.92 0.75 7.58
N GLU A 208 -11.03 0.86 8.32
CA GLU A 208 -11.19 1.89 9.34
C GLU A 208 -10.09 1.83 10.39
N PRO A 209 -9.69 2.98 10.96
CA PRO A 209 -8.79 3.00 12.10
C PRO A 209 -9.37 2.19 13.26
N PRO A 210 -8.57 1.35 13.93
CA PRO A 210 -9.03 0.57 15.07
C PRO A 210 -9.30 1.47 16.29
N ALA A 211 -10.09 0.96 17.25
CA ALA A 211 -10.31 1.64 18.52
C ALA A 211 -8.98 1.92 19.23
N PRO A 212 -8.83 3.09 19.91
CA PRO A 212 -7.56 3.48 20.52
C PRO A 212 -7.03 2.53 21.59
N ASP A 213 -7.88 1.79 22.27
CA ASP A 213 -7.57 0.81 23.32
C ASP A 213 -7.34 -0.61 22.77
N SER A 214 -7.52 -0.82 21.47
CA SER A 214 -7.34 -2.12 20.83
C SER A 214 -5.89 -2.63 20.89
N ALA A 215 -5.71 -3.95 20.78
CA ALA A 215 -4.37 -4.57 20.69
C ALA A 215 -3.58 -4.05 19.50
N VAL A 216 -4.25 -3.75 18.37
CA VAL A 216 -3.62 -3.18 17.18
C VAL A 216 -3.07 -1.78 17.47
N ALA A 217 -3.89 -0.90 18.07
CA ALA A 217 -3.44 0.46 18.41
C ALA A 217 -2.25 0.44 19.40
N LYS A 218 -2.28 -0.47 20.39
CA LYS A 218 -1.17 -0.68 21.34
C LYS A 218 0.10 -1.19 20.64
N ALA A 219 -0.02 -2.12 19.69
CA ALA A 219 1.12 -2.64 18.92
C ALA A 219 1.78 -1.56 18.07
N VAL A 220 0.98 -0.76 17.36
CA VAL A 220 1.46 0.34 16.51
C VAL A 220 2.13 1.42 17.36
N ALA A 221 1.53 1.81 18.48
CA ALA A 221 2.11 2.78 19.42
C ALA A 221 3.45 2.29 19.99
N ALA A 222 3.55 1.01 20.37
CA ALA A 222 4.76 0.41 20.94
C ALA A 222 5.91 0.26 19.94
N THR A 223 5.63 0.39 18.65
CA THR A 223 6.61 0.29 17.55
C THR A 223 6.66 1.56 16.70
N ARG A 224 6.16 2.67 17.24
CA ARG A 224 6.12 3.96 16.54
C ARG A 224 7.50 4.31 15.97
N GLY A 225 7.55 4.76 14.72
CA GLY A 225 8.78 5.15 14.03
C GLY A 225 9.66 3.99 13.56
N LEU A 226 9.56 2.79 14.14
CA LEU A 226 10.42 1.67 13.79
C LEU A 226 10.13 1.13 12.40
N VAL A 227 11.18 1.01 11.56
CA VAL A 227 11.16 0.39 10.24
C VAL A 227 12.32 -0.59 10.07
N LEU A 228 12.17 -1.48 9.09
CA LEU A 228 13.23 -2.39 8.66
C LEU A 228 14.15 -1.71 7.67
N ALA A 229 15.46 -1.85 7.87
CA ALA A 229 16.50 -1.37 6.97
C ALA A 229 17.46 -2.52 6.59
N TYR A 230 17.94 -2.49 5.37
CA TYR A 230 18.99 -3.33 4.82
C TYR A 230 20.07 -2.43 4.24
N ASP A 231 21.34 -2.68 4.58
CA ASP A 231 22.45 -1.78 4.23
C ASP A 231 22.16 -0.31 4.58
N SER A 232 21.63 -0.09 5.79
CA SER A 232 21.26 1.22 6.33
C SER A 232 20.13 1.95 5.55
N ARG A 233 19.43 1.28 4.64
CA ARG A 233 18.34 1.84 3.85
C ARG A 233 17.03 1.14 4.15
N PRO A 234 15.94 1.87 4.46
CA PRO A 234 14.62 1.29 4.56
C PRO A 234 14.21 0.58 3.26
N PHE A 235 13.49 -0.51 3.36
CA PHE A 235 12.97 -1.25 2.21
C PHE A 235 11.49 -1.58 2.38
N ALA A 236 10.79 -1.85 1.28
CA ALA A 236 9.37 -2.20 1.29
C ALA A 236 9.19 -3.63 1.82
N ALA A 237 8.98 -3.79 3.13
CA ALA A 237 8.88 -5.10 3.78
C ALA A 237 7.56 -5.80 3.40
N MET A 238 7.62 -6.72 2.45
CA MET A 238 6.47 -7.52 1.98
C MET A 238 6.06 -8.55 3.02
N TYR A 239 4.77 -8.86 3.10
CA TYR A 239 4.23 -9.87 4.00
C TYR A 239 3.09 -10.65 3.34
N THR A 240 2.87 -11.87 3.80
CA THR A 240 1.89 -12.80 3.23
C THR A 240 1.05 -13.46 4.31
N ARG A 241 -0.18 -13.87 3.98
CA ARG A 241 -1.09 -14.51 4.94
C ARG A 241 -0.56 -15.84 5.44
N SER A 242 -0.12 -16.72 4.53
CA SER A 242 0.43 -18.05 4.83
C SER A 242 1.37 -18.46 3.70
N CYS A 243 2.62 -18.75 4.01
CA CYS A 243 3.66 -19.05 3.03
C CYS A 243 3.66 -20.50 2.52
N GLY A 244 2.77 -21.38 3.02
CA GLY A 244 2.74 -22.77 2.59
C GLY A 244 3.79 -23.70 3.22
N GLY A 245 4.77 -23.16 3.97
CA GLY A 245 5.83 -23.93 4.65
C GLY A 245 7.23 -23.32 4.48
N GLN A 246 7.42 -22.51 3.44
CA GLN A 246 8.63 -21.77 3.15
C GLN A 246 8.29 -20.46 2.45
N THR A 247 9.02 -19.37 2.75
CA THR A 247 8.83 -18.11 2.03
C THR A 247 9.56 -18.12 0.72
N HIS A 248 9.10 -17.31 -0.24
CA HIS A 248 9.71 -17.15 -1.55
C HIS A 248 10.59 -15.91 -1.66
N THR A 249 11.56 -15.97 -2.56
CA THR A 249 12.26 -14.80 -3.09
C THR A 249 11.46 -14.19 -4.26
N PRO A 250 11.67 -12.90 -4.59
CA PRO A 250 11.06 -12.31 -5.79
C PRO A 250 11.40 -13.07 -7.08
N ALA A 251 12.64 -13.54 -7.21
CA ALA A 251 13.10 -14.28 -8.40
C ALA A 251 12.33 -15.59 -8.62
N GLU A 252 12.02 -16.32 -7.54
CA GLU A 252 11.22 -17.55 -7.61
C GLU A 252 9.78 -17.30 -8.09
N LEU A 253 9.30 -16.07 -8.03
CA LEU A 253 7.94 -15.68 -8.45
C LEU A 253 7.94 -14.81 -9.72
N ASN A 254 9.04 -14.82 -10.47
CA ASN A 254 9.21 -14.02 -11.66
C ASN A 254 8.93 -12.52 -11.47
N LEU A 255 9.31 -12.01 -10.28
CA LEU A 255 9.21 -10.60 -9.93
C LEU A 255 10.57 -9.90 -10.08
N PRO A 256 10.59 -8.59 -10.39
CA PRO A 256 11.82 -7.82 -10.48
C PRO A 256 12.56 -7.82 -9.14
N PRO A 257 13.90 -7.66 -9.17
CA PRO A 257 14.71 -7.51 -7.96
C PRO A 257 14.20 -6.37 -7.09
N ALA A 258 14.20 -6.59 -5.79
CA ALA A 258 13.87 -5.56 -4.79
C ALA A 258 15.15 -5.05 -4.11
N THR A 259 15.07 -3.89 -3.44
CA THR A 259 16.18 -3.33 -2.64
C THR A 259 16.67 -4.30 -1.56
N TYR A 260 15.76 -5.04 -0.94
CA TYR A 260 16.06 -6.16 -0.05
C TYR A 260 15.93 -7.46 -0.83
N PRO A 261 16.94 -8.36 -0.79
CA PRO A 261 16.96 -9.55 -1.64
C PRO A 261 15.89 -10.59 -1.31
N TYR A 262 15.25 -10.50 -0.15
CA TYR A 262 14.33 -11.50 0.41
C TYR A 262 14.90 -12.91 0.35
N TYR A 263 14.96 -13.54 1.47
CA TYR A 263 15.44 -14.90 1.58
C TYR A 263 14.28 -15.89 1.64
N SER A 264 14.52 -17.08 1.15
CA SER A 264 13.62 -18.22 1.35
C SER A 264 13.83 -18.73 2.77
N VAL A 265 12.82 -18.54 3.64
CA VAL A 265 12.87 -18.87 5.07
C VAL A 265 11.87 -19.96 5.38
N GLU A 266 12.30 -20.97 6.11
CA GLU A 266 11.41 -22.02 6.60
C GLU A 266 10.36 -21.49 7.57
N CYS A 267 9.12 -21.91 7.41
CA CYS A 267 8.03 -21.64 8.33
C CYS A 267 7.51 -22.94 8.93
N GLU A 268 8.03 -23.30 10.10
CA GLU A 268 7.68 -24.53 10.80
C GLU A 268 6.17 -24.71 10.95
N TYR A 269 5.48 -23.63 11.34
CA TYR A 269 4.03 -23.65 11.51
C TYR A 269 3.29 -24.01 10.22
N CYS A 270 3.58 -23.32 9.12
CA CYS A 270 2.89 -23.56 7.85
C CYS A 270 3.24 -24.92 7.25
N ARG A 271 4.43 -25.47 7.54
CA ARG A 271 4.81 -26.83 7.16
C ARG A 271 4.00 -27.88 7.92
N ALA A 272 3.84 -27.70 9.23
CA ALA A 272 3.04 -28.59 10.07
C ALA A 272 1.52 -28.44 9.85
N HIS A 273 1.07 -27.22 9.50
CA HIS A 273 -0.35 -26.87 9.33
C HIS A 273 -0.56 -26.19 7.96
N PRO A 274 -0.40 -26.90 6.83
CA PRO A 274 -0.51 -26.32 5.50
C PRO A 274 -1.93 -25.82 5.25
N ALA A 275 -2.05 -24.56 4.84
CA ALA A 275 -3.31 -23.94 4.40
C ALA A 275 -3.69 -24.50 3.02
N ARG A 276 -4.15 -25.74 2.94
CA ARG A 276 -4.53 -26.43 1.70
C ARG A 276 -5.73 -25.73 1.03
N TRP A 277 -5.77 -25.80 -0.28
CA TRP A 277 -6.88 -25.31 -1.05
C TRP A 277 -7.02 -26.06 -2.37
N ILE A 278 -8.25 -26.13 -2.86
CA ILE A 278 -8.60 -26.67 -4.17
C ILE A 278 -9.48 -25.65 -4.86
N SER A 279 -9.22 -25.37 -6.13
CA SER A 279 -10.07 -24.53 -6.95
C SER A 279 -10.22 -25.10 -8.36
N ARG A 280 -11.28 -24.66 -9.05
CA ARG A 280 -11.57 -25.06 -10.42
C ARG A 280 -11.65 -23.82 -11.30
N ILE A 281 -10.86 -23.80 -12.38
CA ILE A 281 -10.85 -22.71 -13.36
C ILE A 281 -11.04 -23.28 -14.76
N SER A 282 -11.30 -22.43 -15.76
CA SER A 282 -11.40 -22.88 -17.13
C SER A 282 -10.04 -23.39 -17.66
N ALA A 283 -10.06 -24.33 -18.60
CA ALA A 283 -8.83 -24.81 -19.24
C ALA A 283 -8.05 -23.65 -19.89
N LYS A 284 -8.76 -22.68 -20.48
CA LYS A 284 -8.18 -21.46 -21.07
C LYS A 284 -7.42 -20.63 -20.02
N ASP A 285 -7.99 -20.45 -18.84
CA ASP A 285 -7.36 -19.67 -17.77
C ASP A 285 -6.14 -20.38 -17.20
N ALA A 286 -6.19 -21.70 -17.11
CA ALA A 286 -5.09 -22.52 -16.63
C ALA A 286 -3.86 -22.49 -17.56
N THR A 287 -4.03 -22.30 -18.88
CA THR A 287 -2.91 -22.22 -19.81
C THR A 287 -2.05 -20.97 -19.63
N ALA A 288 -2.61 -19.89 -19.07
CA ALA A 288 -1.90 -18.65 -18.79
C ALA A 288 -1.26 -18.64 -17.39
N LEU A 289 -1.35 -19.74 -16.63
CA LEU A 289 -0.96 -19.81 -15.22
C LEU A 289 0.24 -20.72 -15.05
N HIS A 290 1.28 -20.21 -14.42
CA HIS A 290 2.43 -20.98 -13.98
C HIS A 290 2.59 -20.82 -12.46
N SER A 291 2.94 -21.89 -11.76
CA SER A 291 3.08 -21.89 -10.30
C SER A 291 4.13 -20.91 -9.75
N SER A 292 4.97 -20.35 -10.59
CA SER A 292 6.03 -19.40 -10.19
C SER A 292 5.85 -18.02 -10.83
N ASP A 293 4.62 -17.63 -11.19
CA ASP A 293 4.35 -16.33 -11.82
C ASP A 293 3.27 -15.56 -11.06
N GLU A 294 3.72 -14.72 -10.13
CA GLU A 294 2.83 -13.85 -9.35
C GLU A 294 2.07 -12.86 -10.22
N SER A 295 2.68 -12.36 -11.30
CA SER A 295 2.02 -11.40 -12.19
C SER A 295 0.85 -12.05 -12.94
N ALA A 296 1.02 -13.28 -13.43
CA ALA A 296 -0.05 -14.05 -14.06
C ALA A 296 -1.16 -14.39 -13.05
N ARG A 297 -0.78 -14.82 -11.84
CA ARG A 297 -1.72 -15.06 -10.74
C ARG A 297 -2.56 -13.83 -10.43
N LEU A 298 -1.94 -12.65 -10.23
CA LEU A 298 -2.64 -11.40 -9.92
C LEU A 298 -3.60 -10.96 -11.03
N LYS A 299 -3.23 -11.11 -12.32
CA LYS A 299 -4.13 -10.83 -13.43
C LYS A 299 -5.39 -11.70 -13.38
N LEU A 300 -5.21 -12.97 -13.05
CA LEU A 300 -6.30 -13.93 -13.00
C LEU A 300 -7.24 -13.67 -11.80
N VAL A 301 -6.69 -13.50 -10.60
CA VAL A 301 -7.50 -13.27 -9.39
C VAL A 301 -8.23 -11.94 -9.39
N ARG A 302 -7.72 -10.90 -10.06
CA ARG A 302 -8.46 -9.65 -10.28
C ARG A 302 -9.74 -9.85 -11.09
N ARG A 303 -9.76 -10.82 -11.98
CA ARG A 303 -10.90 -11.14 -12.83
C ARG A 303 -11.84 -12.18 -12.20
N LEU A 304 -11.30 -13.21 -11.57
CA LEU A 304 -12.07 -14.35 -11.05
C LEU A 304 -12.31 -14.32 -9.53
N GLY A 305 -11.67 -13.39 -8.81
CA GLY A 305 -11.68 -13.33 -7.36
C GLY A 305 -10.49 -14.08 -6.72
N TRP A 306 -10.16 -13.71 -5.48
CA TRP A 306 -8.98 -14.21 -4.76
C TRP A 306 -9.03 -15.70 -4.44
N SER A 307 -10.22 -16.30 -4.39
CA SER A 307 -10.40 -17.75 -4.17
C SER A 307 -10.05 -18.60 -5.39
N ALA A 308 -9.93 -18.02 -6.59
CA ALA A 308 -9.61 -18.77 -7.79
C ALA A 308 -8.16 -19.30 -7.78
N VAL A 309 -7.20 -18.50 -7.30
CA VAL A 309 -5.79 -18.91 -7.14
C VAL A 309 -5.21 -18.26 -5.87
N PRO A 310 -5.44 -18.86 -4.70
CA PRO A 310 -5.10 -18.27 -3.41
C PRO A 310 -3.60 -18.03 -3.16
N SER A 311 -2.71 -18.82 -3.78
CA SER A 311 -1.25 -18.71 -3.62
C SER A 311 -0.52 -19.09 -4.91
N ASN A 312 0.82 -19.03 -4.91
CA ASN A 312 1.67 -19.49 -6.02
C ASN A 312 2.08 -20.97 -5.90
N ASP A 313 1.88 -21.59 -4.73
CA ASP A 313 2.22 -23.00 -4.51
C ASP A 313 1.06 -23.89 -4.90
N PHE A 314 1.03 -24.34 -6.14
CA PHE A 314 -0.03 -25.22 -6.63
C PHE A 314 0.46 -26.13 -7.77
N ILE A 315 -0.28 -27.22 -7.98
CA ILE A 315 -0.21 -28.07 -9.16
C ILE A 315 -1.50 -27.94 -9.96
N ILE A 316 -1.40 -28.13 -11.29
CA ILE A 316 -2.54 -28.08 -12.21
C ILE A 316 -2.85 -29.49 -12.70
N LYS A 317 -4.05 -29.98 -12.43
CA LYS A 317 -4.60 -31.22 -12.98
C LYS A 317 -5.58 -30.87 -14.10
N LYS A 318 -5.26 -31.28 -15.32
CA LYS A 318 -6.10 -30.99 -16.50
C LYS A 318 -7.31 -31.90 -16.55
N GLU A 319 -8.48 -31.34 -16.81
CA GLU A 319 -9.73 -32.00 -17.18
C GLU A 319 -10.19 -31.53 -18.55
N ASN A 320 -11.21 -32.15 -19.15
CA ASN A 320 -11.62 -31.88 -20.54
C ASN A 320 -11.91 -30.39 -20.83
N ARG A 321 -12.68 -29.70 -19.98
CA ARG A 321 -13.07 -28.29 -20.17
C ARG A 321 -12.65 -27.38 -19.02
N ALA A 322 -12.00 -27.94 -18.01
CA ALA A 322 -11.58 -27.26 -16.80
C ALA A 322 -10.19 -27.71 -16.38
N SER A 323 -9.65 -27.05 -15.38
CA SER A 323 -8.47 -27.49 -14.65
C SER A 323 -8.72 -27.36 -13.17
N ILE A 324 -8.30 -28.36 -12.43
CA ILE A 324 -8.30 -28.34 -10.96
C ILE A 324 -6.92 -27.90 -10.52
N LEU A 325 -6.90 -26.88 -9.66
CA LEU A 325 -5.69 -26.42 -8.97
C LEU A 325 -5.74 -26.91 -7.54
N GLU A 326 -4.69 -27.57 -7.12
CA GLU A 326 -4.49 -28.00 -5.72
C GLU A 326 -3.23 -27.32 -5.19
N GLY A 327 -3.35 -26.61 -4.09
CA GLY A 327 -2.21 -25.85 -3.57
C GLY A 327 -2.21 -25.66 -2.06
N THR A 328 -1.17 -24.96 -1.60
CA THR A 328 -0.97 -24.60 -0.20
C THR A 328 -0.63 -23.12 -0.06
N GLY A 329 -0.86 -22.55 1.13
CA GLY A 329 -0.58 -21.14 1.38
C GLY A 329 -1.70 -20.20 0.96
N ARG A 330 -1.51 -18.90 1.23
CA ARG A 330 -2.40 -17.79 0.83
C ARG A 330 -1.59 -16.51 0.68
N GLY A 331 -1.64 -15.89 -0.48
CA GLY A 331 -0.84 -14.73 -0.85
C GLY A 331 0.40 -15.12 -1.66
N HIS A 332 1.31 -14.17 -1.81
CA HIS A 332 2.51 -14.33 -2.64
C HIS A 332 3.66 -15.14 -1.98
N GLY A 333 3.61 -15.37 -0.68
CA GLY A 333 4.63 -16.15 0.03
C GLY A 333 5.94 -15.40 0.35
N ILE A 334 6.11 -14.12 0.02
CA ILE A 334 7.35 -13.37 0.25
C ILE A 334 7.33 -12.66 1.61
N GLY A 335 8.47 -12.65 2.32
CA GLY A 335 8.69 -11.92 3.56
C GLY A 335 7.93 -12.48 4.76
N LEU A 336 7.40 -11.64 5.64
CA LEU A 336 6.76 -12.08 6.88
C LEU A 336 5.50 -12.92 6.62
N CYS A 337 5.51 -14.16 7.08
CA CYS A 337 4.32 -15.00 7.10
C CYS A 337 3.47 -14.70 8.35
N GLN A 338 2.27 -14.15 8.18
CA GLN A 338 1.39 -13.77 9.29
C GLN A 338 0.99 -14.98 10.17
N SER A 339 0.70 -16.13 9.54
CA SER A 339 0.38 -17.35 10.27
C SER A 339 1.57 -17.87 11.09
N GLY A 340 2.78 -17.83 10.52
CA GLY A 340 3.99 -18.22 11.23
C GLY A 340 4.40 -17.23 12.32
N ALA A 341 4.29 -15.93 12.06
CA ALA A 341 4.53 -14.88 13.05
C ALA A 341 3.61 -15.01 14.26
N ARG A 342 2.33 -15.33 14.02
CA ARG A 342 1.37 -15.62 15.09
C ARG A 342 1.83 -16.80 15.92
N ALA A 343 2.17 -17.94 15.31
CA ALA A 343 2.60 -19.13 16.01
C ALA A 343 3.92 -18.92 16.79
N MET A 344 4.85 -18.15 16.24
CA MET A 344 6.09 -17.76 16.96
C MET A 344 5.77 -16.92 18.21
N ALA A 345 4.86 -15.95 18.10
CA ALA A 345 4.43 -15.14 19.22
C ALA A 345 3.68 -15.96 20.29
N GLU A 346 2.85 -16.91 19.89
CA GLU A 346 2.17 -17.84 20.79
C GLU A 346 3.15 -18.76 21.54
N LYS A 347 4.32 -19.04 20.95
CA LYS A 347 5.46 -19.74 21.58
C LYS A 347 6.37 -18.80 22.40
N GLY A 348 6.04 -17.52 22.56
CA GLY A 348 6.77 -16.55 23.37
C GLY A 348 7.83 -15.73 22.61
N ALA A 349 7.93 -15.83 21.29
CA ALA A 349 8.87 -15.02 20.52
C ALA A 349 8.45 -13.54 20.52
N GLY A 350 9.38 -12.63 20.82
CA GLY A 350 9.19 -11.19 20.68
C GLY A 350 9.18 -10.73 19.22
N PHE A 351 8.60 -9.55 18.94
CA PHE A 351 8.50 -9.03 17.57
C PHE A 351 9.86 -8.89 16.86
N ARG A 352 10.93 -8.59 17.59
CA ARG A 352 12.29 -8.49 17.01
C ARG A 352 12.79 -9.85 16.51
N GLN A 353 12.53 -10.92 17.25
CA GLN A 353 12.86 -12.29 16.84
C GLN A 353 12.03 -12.72 15.61
N ILE A 354 10.75 -12.38 15.61
CA ILE A 354 9.87 -12.64 14.46
C ILE A 354 10.39 -11.93 13.21
N LEU A 355 10.72 -10.64 13.32
CA LEU A 355 11.22 -9.85 12.19
C LEU A 355 12.57 -10.38 11.70
N SER A 356 13.52 -10.69 12.59
CA SER A 356 14.84 -11.23 12.21
C SER A 356 14.75 -12.61 11.56
N HIS A 357 13.72 -13.40 11.89
CA HIS A 357 13.47 -14.68 11.24
C HIS A 357 13.02 -14.51 9.78
N TYR A 358 12.04 -13.64 9.53
CA TYR A 358 11.51 -13.45 8.17
C TYR A 358 12.29 -12.46 7.30
N TYR A 359 13.09 -11.61 7.92
CA TYR A 359 13.95 -10.64 7.25
C TYR A 359 15.38 -10.73 7.80
N PRO A 360 16.10 -11.84 7.53
CA PRO A 360 17.49 -11.99 7.98
C PRO A 360 18.38 -10.87 7.42
N ASN A 361 19.45 -10.55 8.15
CA ASN A 361 20.44 -9.50 7.80
C ASN A 361 19.84 -8.07 7.74
N THR A 362 18.74 -7.81 8.43
CA THR A 362 18.15 -6.48 8.53
C THR A 362 18.33 -5.89 9.92
N ALA A 363 18.27 -4.57 10.01
CA ALA A 363 18.24 -3.82 11.27
C ALA A 363 16.89 -3.12 11.44
N LEU A 364 16.50 -2.85 12.70
CA LEU A 364 15.44 -1.93 13.02
C LEU A 364 16.05 -0.55 13.23
N VAL A 365 15.52 0.43 12.49
CA VAL A 365 15.92 1.83 12.60
C VAL A 365 14.70 2.68 12.95
N ASP A 366 14.94 3.79 13.63
CA ASP A 366 13.93 4.81 13.92
C ASP A 366 13.97 5.89 12.83
N LEU A 367 12.80 6.42 12.45
CA LEU A 367 12.63 7.41 11.37
C LEU A 367 12.52 8.82 11.92
#